data_0c494fca853de074f084cd0138e2ead4
#
_entry.id   0c494fca853de074f084cd0138e2ead4
#
_cell.length_a   1.000
_cell.length_b   1.000
_cell.length_c   1.000
_cell.angle_alpha   90.00
_cell.angle_beta   90.00
_cell.angle_gamma   90.00
#
_symmetry.space_group_name_H-M   'P 1'
#
loop_
_entity.id
_entity.type
_entity.pdbx_description
1 polymer ?
#
loop_
_entity_poly.entity_id
_entity_poly.type
_entity_poly.pdbx_seq_one_letter_code
_entity_poly.pdbx_strand_id
1 'polypeptide(L)'
;MQKQLVETRHGRLEVMTSAGKGAAVLLIHGNSACKEVFHKQFESDLAHDFQLIAFDLPGHGASADAADPQKSYTLHGYAQAAADVLKALDVSSTAVFGWSLGGHIGLEMIAQQAPVSRLMITGTPPFSKEPDAVGQAFVPSEALKYGGQRDLDDDQAQSYARHVVHPDKPTPDFVVDAVRRTDGLTRQTMFENILAENIADQQHMAENCPVPLAILNGAEDHFINNAHIASLNYKNLWEETIFLLPLVGHAAFLEKPHVFNRVLSRFLCG
;
A
#
# COMPACT_ATOMS: atom_id res chain seq x y z
N MET A 1 -3.92 1.72 -21.03
CA MET A 1 -4.43 1.03 -19.82
C MET A 1 -5.46 -0.01 -20.23
N GLN A 2 -5.37 -1.20 -19.68
CA GLN A 2 -6.38 -2.27 -19.82
C GLN A 2 -6.91 -2.62 -18.43
N LYS A 3 -8.22 -2.87 -18.33
CA LYS A 3 -8.85 -3.38 -17.11
C LYS A 3 -9.36 -4.78 -17.39
N GLN A 4 -9.18 -5.69 -16.44
CA GLN A 4 -9.66 -7.06 -16.51
C GLN A 4 -10.02 -7.58 -15.13
N LEU A 5 -10.86 -8.60 -15.10
CA LEU A 5 -11.22 -9.31 -13.88
C LEU A 5 -10.39 -10.57 -13.77
N VAL A 6 -9.80 -10.80 -12.62
CA VAL A 6 -8.98 -11.97 -12.31
C VAL A 6 -9.66 -12.76 -11.19
N GLU A 7 -9.88 -14.05 -11.43
CA GLU A 7 -10.38 -14.97 -10.42
C GLU A 7 -9.24 -15.38 -9.48
N THR A 8 -9.42 -15.19 -8.19
CA THR A 8 -8.46 -15.56 -7.15
C THR A 8 -9.15 -16.38 -6.06
N ARG A 9 -8.37 -16.97 -5.17
CA ARG A 9 -8.91 -17.66 -3.98
C ARG A 9 -9.62 -16.73 -3.00
N HIS A 10 -9.45 -15.41 -3.17
CA HIS A 10 -10.03 -14.36 -2.32
C HIS A 10 -11.18 -13.61 -2.99
N GLY A 11 -11.68 -14.12 -4.12
CA GLY A 11 -12.73 -13.54 -4.94
C GLY A 11 -12.21 -12.98 -6.26
N ARG A 12 -13.13 -12.37 -7.01
CA ARG A 12 -12.85 -11.76 -8.30
C ARG A 12 -12.32 -10.34 -8.10
N LEU A 13 -11.11 -10.09 -8.59
CA LEU A 13 -10.42 -8.81 -8.43
C LEU A 13 -10.33 -8.06 -9.75
N GLU A 14 -10.56 -6.74 -9.71
CA GLU A 14 -10.33 -5.88 -10.88
C GLU A 14 -8.87 -5.44 -10.90
N VAL A 15 -8.21 -5.74 -12.02
CA VAL A 15 -6.80 -5.44 -12.27
C VAL A 15 -6.68 -4.44 -13.40
N MET A 16 -5.80 -3.46 -13.26
CA MET A 16 -5.44 -2.47 -14.28
C MET A 16 -3.98 -2.66 -14.66
N THR A 17 -3.69 -2.73 -15.96
CA THR A 17 -2.33 -2.89 -16.49
C THR A 17 -1.99 -1.80 -17.49
N SER A 18 -0.71 -1.39 -17.53
CA SER A 18 -0.17 -0.53 -18.58
C SER A 18 0.19 -1.34 -19.82
N ALA A 19 0.49 -0.64 -20.94
CA ALA A 19 0.95 -1.25 -22.18
C ALA A 19 2.48 -1.44 -22.22
N GLY A 20 3.21 -0.96 -21.24
CA GLY A 20 4.66 -1.10 -21.14
C GLY A 20 5.09 -2.56 -21.13
N LYS A 21 6.26 -2.84 -21.73
CA LYS A 21 6.82 -4.19 -21.87
C LYS A 21 8.08 -4.42 -21.03
N GLY A 22 8.46 -3.44 -20.23
CA GLY A 22 9.59 -3.58 -19.29
C GLY A 22 9.27 -4.49 -18.12
N ALA A 23 10.13 -4.48 -17.11
CA ALA A 23 9.95 -5.26 -15.90
C ALA A 23 8.57 -4.95 -15.24
N ALA A 24 7.96 -5.97 -14.66
CA ALA A 24 6.68 -5.83 -13.98
C ALA A 24 6.84 -5.04 -12.68
N VAL A 25 5.88 -4.15 -12.42
CA VAL A 25 5.79 -3.35 -11.19
C VAL A 25 4.37 -3.47 -10.65
N LEU A 26 4.21 -4.11 -9.51
CA LEU A 26 2.94 -4.23 -8.80
C LEU A 26 2.76 -3.03 -7.87
N LEU A 27 1.65 -2.32 -8.03
CA LEU A 27 1.26 -1.18 -7.20
C LEU A 27 0.10 -1.60 -6.30
N ILE A 28 0.27 -1.51 -4.98
CA ILE A 28 -0.70 -1.94 -3.98
C ILE A 28 -1.17 -0.74 -3.17
N HIS A 29 -2.47 -0.46 -3.22
CA HIS A 29 -3.08 0.70 -2.56
C HIS A 29 -3.23 0.53 -1.05
N GLY A 30 -3.53 1.62 -0.37
CA GLY A 30 -3.76 1.68 1.08
C GLY A 30 -5.15 1.24 1.50
N ASN A 31 -5.35 1.21 2.82
CA ASN A 31 -6.64 0.90 3.42
C ASN A 31 -7.74 1.87 2.93
N SER A 32 -8.92 1.34 2.67
CA SER A 32 -10.09 2.11 2.21
C SER A 32 -9.85 2.95 0.94
N ALA A 33 -8.96 2.49 0.08
CA ALA A 33 -8.62 3.12 -1.19
C ALA A 33 -8.99 2.23 -2.39
N CYS A 34 -8.52 2.58 -3.57
CA CYS A 34 -8.68 1.79 -4.79
C CYS A 34 -7.47 2.01 -5.72
N LYS A 35 -7.32 1.16 -6.74
CA LYS A 35 -6.22 1.22 -7.71
C LYS A 35 -6.13 2.53 -8.47
N GLU A 36 -7.23 3.28 -8.57
CA GLU A 36 -7.28 4.59 -9.24
C GLU A 36 -6.38 5.63 -8.57
N VAL A 37 -5.95 5.43 -7.31
CA VAL A 37 -4.98 6.33 -6.65
C VAL A 37 -3.67 6.43 -7.42
N PHE A 38 -3.32 5.41 -8.22
CA PHE A 38 -2.10 5.35 -9.01
C PHE A 38 -2.22 5.97 -10.41
N HIS A 39 -3.31 6.70 -10.73
CA HIS A 39 -3.53 7.26 -12.06
C HIS A 39 -2.35 8.11 -12.54
N LYS A 40 -1.67 8.85 -11.65
CA LYS A 40 -0.49 9.67 -12.00
C LYS A 40 0.75 8.86 -12.39
N GLN A 41 0.86 7.62 -11.93
CA GLN A 41 1.89 6.68 -12.34
C GLN A 41 1.55 6.11 -13.72
N PHE A 42 0.29 5.74 -13.94
CA PHE A 42 -0.21 5.23 -15.22
C PHE A 42 -0.26 6.28 -16.34
N GLU A 43 -0.33 7.58 -16.02
CA GLU A 43 -0.29 8.71 -16.97
C GLU A 43 1.13 9.21 -17.25
N SER A 44 2.17 8.57 -16.68
CA SER A 44 3.56 8.98 -16.82
C SER A 44 4.38 8.01 -17.68
N ASP A 45 5.65 8.37 -17.94
CA ASP A 45 6.60 7.52 -18.67
C ASP A 45 6.80 6.15 -18.03
N LEU A 46 6.57 6.03 -16.71
CA LEU A 46 6.61 4.73 -16.02
C LEU A 46 5.73 3.69 -16.70
N ALA A 47 4.55 4.08 -17.22
CA ALA A 47 3.62 3.17 -17.88
C ALA A 47 4.06 2.76 -19.29
N HIS A 48 5.05 3.45 -19.88
CA HIS A 48 5.69 3.07 -21.14
C HIS A 48 6.92 2.20 -20.90
N ASP A 49 7.70 2.53 -19.89
CA ASP A 49 8.98 1.88 -19.59
C ASP A 49 8.79 0.56 -18.86
N PHE A 50 7.75 0.44 -18.04
CA PHE A 50 7.46 -0.71 -17.18
C PHE A 50 6.07 -1.28 -17.44
N GLN A 51 5.88 -2.57 -17.15
CA GLN A 51 4.57 -3.17 -17.04
C GLN A 51 3.98 -2.85 -15.66
N LEU A 52 3.26 -1.73 -15.54
CA LEU A 52 2.57 -1.39 -14.30
C LEU A 52 1.33 -2.27 -14.15
N ILE A 53 1.16 -2.81 -12.95
CA ILE A 53 0.03 -3.65 -12.54
C ILE A 53 -0.53 -3.06 -11.25
N ALA A 54 -1.78 -2.65 -11.23
CA ALA A 54 -2.49 -2.24 -10.03
C ALA A 54 -3.79 -3.01 -9.94
N PHE A 55 -4.25 -3.32 -8.75
CA PHE A 55 -5.52 -4.01 -8.55
C PHE A 55 -6.23 -3.48 -7.32
N ASP A 56 -7.54 -3.63 -7.28
CA ASP A 56 -8.30 -3.37 -6.07
C ASP A 56 -8.18 -4.59 -5.14
N LEU A 57 -7.78 -4.36 -3.91
CA LEU A 57 -7.74 -5.40 -2.87
C LEU A 57 -9.14 -6.01 -2.68
N PRO A 58 -9.25 -7.28 -2.23
CA PRO A 58 -10.54 -7.85 -1.82
C PRO A 58 -11.32 -6.89 -0.92
N GLY A 59 -12.61 -6.66 -1.22
CA GLY A 59 -13.47 -5.74 -0.49
C GLY A 59 -13.26 -4.25 -0.79
N HIS A 60 -12.43 -3.88 -1.77
CA HIS A 60 -12.14 -2.51 -2.17
C HIS A 60 -12.50 -2.24 -3.63
N GLY A 61 -12.72 -0.97 -3.96
CA GLY A 61 -12.91 -0.49 -5.34
C GLY A 61 -13.94 -1.31 -6.13
N ALA A 62 -13.55 -1.81 -7.30
CA ALA A 62 -14.39 -2.64 -8.17
C ALA A 62 -14.18 -4.16 -7.97
N SER A 63 -13.30 -4.55 -7.04
CA SER A 63 -13.14 -5.95 -6.64
C SER A 63 -14.32 -6.45 -5.81
N ALA A 64 -14.54 -7.76 -5.82
CA ALA A 64 -15.60 -8.39 -5.04
C ALA A 64 -15.32 -8.28 -3.53
N ASP A 65 -16.39 -8.19 -2.76
CA ASP A 65 -16.32 -8.41 -1.32
C ASP A 65 -16.05 -9.90 -1.05
N ALA A 66 -15.24 -10.18 -0.03
CA ALA A 66 -14.80 -11.54 0.24
C ALA A 66 -15.93 -12.40 0.85
N ALA A 67 -16.08 -13.62 0.35
CA ALA A 67 -16.99 -14.60 0.93
C ALA A 67 -16.52 -15.07 2.33
N ASP A 68 -15.23 -15.03 2.60
CA ASP A 68 -14.61 -15.34 3.90
C ASP A 68 -13.71 -14.16 4.34
N PRO A 69 -14.28 -13.15 5.03
CA PRO A 69 -13.55 -12.00 5.51
C PRO A 69 -12.37 -12.34 6.42
N GLN A 70 -12.53 -13.33 7.29
CA GLN A 70 -11.47 -13.73 8.25
C GLN A 70 -10.23 -14.30 7.56
N LYS A 71 -10.38 -14.87 6.38
CA LYS A 71 -9.29 -15.38 5.57
C LYS A 71 -8.71 -14.31 4.64
N SER A 72 -9.56 -13.46 4.09
CA SER A 72 -9.19 -12.58 2.97
C SER A 72 -8.79 -11.17 3.41
N TYR A 73 -9.39 -10.65 4.48
CA TYR A 73 -9.14 -9.28 4.96
C TYR A 73 -8.05 -9.23 6.02
N THR A 74 -6.98 -9.97 5.79
CA THR A 74 -5.78 -10.02 6.63
C THR A 74 -4.56 -9.65 5.77
N LEU A 75 -3.45 -9.21 6.38
CA LEU A 75 -2.22 -8.96 5.62
C LEU A 75 -1.79 -10.22 4.85
N HIS A 76 -1.91 -11.38 5.49
CA HIS A 76 -1.63 -12.66 4.87
C HIS A 76 -2.52 -12.94 3.65
N GLY A 77 -3.84 -12.75 3.77
CA GLY A 77 -4.80 -12.94 2.69
C GLY A 77 -4.59 -11.95 1.53
N TYR A 78 -4.32 -10.69 1.84
CA TYR A 78 -4.02 -9.68 0.82
C TYR A 78 -2.72 -9.98 0.06
N ALA A 79 -1.68 -10.45 0.74
CA ALA A 79 -0.43 -10.90 0.10
C ALA A 79 -0.67 -12.11 -0.81
N GLN A 80 -1.53 -13.06 -0.41
CA GLN A 80 -1.94 -14.17 -1.25
C GLN A 80 -2.76 -13.69 -2.47
N ALA A 81 -3.66 -12.73 -2.30
CA ALA A 81 -4.42 -12.14 -3.40
C ALA A 81 -3.49 -11.48 -4.43
N ALA A 82 -2.48 -10.73 -3.96
CA ALA A 82 -1.45 -10.14 -4.82
C ALA A 82 -0.66 -11.22 -5.59
N ALA A 83 -0.26 -12.31 -4.93
CA ALA A 83 0.43 -13.43 -5.57
C ALA A 83 -0.46 -14.14 -6.61
N ASP A 84 -1.76 -14.30 -6.33
CA ASP A 84 -2.71 -14.88 -7.28
C ASP A 84 -2.88 -13.98 -8.53
N VAL A 85 -2.92 -12.65 -8.37
CA VAL A 85 -2.94 -11.70 -9.50
C VAL A 85 -1.68 -11.85 -10.35
N LEU A 86 -0.49 -11.87 -9.74
CA LEU A 86 0.77 -12.05 -10.47
C LEU A 86 0.79 -13.37 -11.24
N LYS A 87 0.35 -14.45 -10.60
CA LYS A 87 0.25 -15.76 -11.23
C LYS A 87 -0.72 -15.78 -12.43
N ALA A 88 -1.88 -15.15 -12.30
CA ALA A 88 -2.87 -15.07 -13.38
C ALA A 88 -2.39 -14.22 -14.58
N LEU A 89 -1.42 -13.35 -14.36
CA LEU A 89 -0.78 -12.52 -15.38
C LEU A 89 0.55 -13.12 -15.89
N ASP A 90 0.91 -14.33 -15.50
CA ASP A 90 2.18 -15.00 -15.84
C ASP A 90 3.42 -14.19 -15.43
N VAL A 91 3.35 -13.43 -14.32
CA VAL A 91 4.45 -12.63 -13.80
C VAL A 91 5.25 -13.44 -12.78
N SER A 92 6.47 -13.80 -13.14
CA SER A 92 7.38 -14.62 -12.32
C SER A 92 8.33 -13.82 -11.45
N SER A 93 8.44 -12.49 -11.65
CA SER A 93 9.24 -11.58 -10.84
C SER A 93 8.66 -10.16 -10.97
N THR A 94 8.55 -9.42 -9.88
CA THR A 94 8.01 -8.07 -9.89
C THR A 94 8.72 -7.16 -8.88
N ALA A 95 8.89 -5.90 -9.23
CA ALA A 95 9.05 -4.86 -8.22
C ALA A 95 7.70 -4.57 -7.57
N VAL A 96 7.69 -4.22 -6.29
CA VAL A 96 6.47 -3.81 -5.58
C VAL A 96 6.59 -2.37 -5.13
N PHE A 97 5.58 -1.56 -5.44
CA PHE A 97 5.34 -0.28 -4.78
C PHE A 97 4.08 -0.42 -3.92
N GLY A 98 4.25 -0.32 -2.60
CA GLY A 98 3.16 -0.39 -1.64
C GLY A 98 2.94 0.93 -0.91
N TRP A 99 1.69 1.40 -0.89
CA TRP A 99 1.29 2.58 -0.15
C TRP A 99 0.50 2.19 1.10
N SER A 100 0.94 2.68 2.28
CA SER A 100 0.24 2.46 3.55
C SER A 100 0.02 0.96 3.80
N LEU A 101 -1.22 0.48 3.90
CA LEU A 101 -1.54 -0.95 3.96
C LEU A 101 -0.83 -1.75 2.85
N GLY A 102 -0.74 -1.19 1.64
CA GLY A 102 -0.04 -1.84 0.51
C GLY A 102 1.44 -2.10 0.77
N GLY A 103 2.11 -1.25 1.54
CA GLY A 103 3.50 -1.49 1.95
C GLY A 103 3.63 -2.62 2.97
N HIS A 104 2.72 -2.69 3.95
CA HIS A 104 2.64 -3.83 4.87
C HIS A 104 2.36 -5.14 4.14
N ILE A 105 1.50 -5.11 3.11
CA ILE A 105 1.26 -6.26 2.22
C ILE A 105 2.55 -6.63 1.47
N GLY A 106 3.32 -5.65 0.98
CA GLY A 106 4.61 -5.91 0.32
C GLY A 106 5.61 -6.62 1.23
N LEU A 107 5.72 -6.22 2.51
CA LEU A 107 6.54 -6.92 3.50
C LEU A 107 6.01 -8.34 3.78
N GLU A 108 4.70 -8.52 3.85
CA GLU A 108 4.07 -9.82 4.04
C GLU A 108 4.29 -10.73 2.82
N MET A 109 4.25 -10.19 1.58
CA MET A 109 4.60 -10.93 0.35
C MET A 109 6.04 -11.48 0.41
N ILE A 110 6.99 -10.67 0.91
CA ILE A 110 8.39 -11.11 1.10
C ILE A 110 8.45 -12.22 2.14
N ALA A 111 7.75 -12.09 3.26
CA ALA A 111 7.69 -13.13 4.30
C ALA A 111 7.11 -14.46 3.76
N GLN A 112 6.17 -14.39 2.83
CA GLN A 112 5.58 -15.55 2.13
C GLN A 112 6.40 -16.03 0.93
N GLN A 113 7.59 -15.47 0.70
CA GLN A 113 8.48 -15.82 -0.42
C GLN A 113 7.83 -15.61 -1.81
N ALA A 114 6.93 -14.63 -1.93
CA ALA A 114 6.40 -14.22 -3.22
C ALA A 114 7.52 -13.66 -4.12
N PRO A 115 7.34 -13.61 -5.45
CA PRO A 115 8.41 -13.25 -6.40
C PRO A 115 8.70 -11.74 -6.44
N VAL A 116 8.96 -11.14 -5.29
CA VAL A 116 9.31 -9.73 -5.13
C VAL A 116 10.81 -9.54 -5.37
N SER A 117 11.18 -8.73 -6.35
CA SER A 117 12.58 -8.44 -6.69
C SER A 117 13.12 -7.19 -5.99
N ARG A 118 12.26 -6.24 -5.64
CA ARG A 118 12.53 -5.02 -4.87
C ARG A 118 11.24 -4.45 -4.31
N LEU A 119 11.31 -3.73 -3.20
CA LEU A 119 10.14 -3.16 -2.53
C LEU A 119 10.34 -1.66 -2.28
N MET A 120 9.42 -0.81 -2.76
CA MET A 120 9.30 0.57 -2.33
C MET A 120 8.06 0.73 -1.46
N ILE A 121 8.19 1.38 -0.30
CA ILE A 121 7.08 1.68 0.59
C ILE A 121 6.94 3.18 0.79
N THR A 122 5.69 3.63 0.94
CA THR A 122 5.31 5.01 1.24
C THR A 122 4.19 5.00 2.27
N GLY A 123 4.32 5.82 3.31
CA GLY A 123 3.29 5.90 4.36
C GLY A 123 3.12 4.60 5.15
N THR A 124 4.15 3.78 5.23
CA THR A 124 4.12 2.44 5.83
C THR A 124 5.16 2.36 6.93
N PRO A 125 4.78 2.49 8.20
CA PRO A 125 5.72 2.35 9.30
C PRO A 125 5.83 0.88 9.71
N PRO A 126 6.95 0.18 9.44
CA PRO A 126 7.14 -1.18 9.93
C PRO A 126 7.14 -1.22 11.46
N PHE A 127 6.43 -2.16 12.05
CA PHE A 127 6.34 -2.35 13.50
C PHE A 127 6.64 -3.80 13.89
N SER A 128 7.17 -3.98 15.10
CA SER A 128 7.47 -5.30 15.67
C SER A 128 6.21 -5.91 16.32
N LYS A 129 6.35 -7.15 16.82
CA LYS A 129 5.31 -7.82 17.60
C LYS A 129 5.40 -7.48 19.10
N GLU A 130 6.28 -6.56 19.49
CA GLU A 130 6.38 -6.12 20.87
C GLU A 130 5.14 -5.34 21.31
N PRO A 131 4.78 -5.39 22.58
CA PRO A 131 3.71 -4.57 23.13
C PRO A 131 3.93 -3.09 22.78
N ASP A 132 2.84 -2.39 22.44
CA ASP A 132 2.82 -0.97 22.06
C ASP A 132 3.58 -0.58 20.76
N ALA A 133 4.15 -1.54 20.03
CA ALA A 133 4.90 -1.25 18.79
C ALA A 133 4.04 -0.52 17.74
N VAL A 134 2.77 -0.91 17.59
CA VAL A 134 1.82 -0.22 16.71
C VAL A 134 1.64 1.24 17.15
N GLY A 135 1.50 1.49 18.46
CA GLY A 135 1.37 2.85 18.99
C GLY A 135 2.61 3.72 18.79
N GLN A 136 3.81 3.13 18.70
CA GLN A 136 5.05 3.85 18.39
C GLN A 136 5.19 4.18 16.89
N ALA A 137 4.68 3.29 16.04
CA ALA A 137 4.78 3.39 14.59
C ALA A 137 3.80 4.41 13.98
N PHE A 138 2.63 4.59 14.59
CA PHE A 138 1.58 5.47 14.09
C PHE A 138 1.37 6.70 14.97
N VAL A 139 0.88 7.79 14.35
CA VAL A 139 0.48 9.01 15.07
C VAL A 139 -0.96 8.85 15.56
N PRO A 140 -1.22 8.89 16.87
CA PRO A 140 -2.59 8.77 17.39
C PRO A 140 -3.49 9.91 16.86
N SER A 141 -4.59 9.56 16.21
CA SER A 141 -5.57 10.51 15.67
C SER A 141 -6.95 9.86 15.57
N GLU A 142 -8.01 10.67 15.43
CA GLU A 142 -9.35 10.13 15.13
C GLU A 142 -9.38 9.42 13.77
N ALA A 143 -8.68 9.98 12.77
CA ALA A 143 -8.60 9.36 11.46
C ALA A 143 -7.97 7.95 11.50
N LEU A 144 -6.96 7.74 12.37
CA LEU A 144 -6.39 6.41 12.55
C LEU A 144 -7.42 5.42 13.11
N LYS A 145 -8.31 5.86 14.02
CA LYS A 145 -9.39 5.02 14.57
C LYS A 145 -10.37 4.57 13.48
N TYR A 146 -10.71 5.47 12.53
CA TYR A 146 -11.56 5.13 11.40
C TYR A 146 -10.96 4.04 10.51
N GLY A 147 -9.63 3.93 10.45
CA GLY A 147 -8.92 2.87 9.73
C GLY A 147 -9.19 1.45 10.24
N GLY A 148 -9.67 1.29 11.50
CA GLY A 148 -10.10 0.01 12.09
C GLY A 148 -11.61 -0.10 12.32
N GLN A 149 -12.39 0.96 12.05
CA GLN A 149 -13.82 1.00 12.31
C GLN A 149 -14.60 0.40 11.15
N ARG A 150 -15.51 -0.53 11.45
CA ARG A 150 -16.33 -1.20 10.44
C ARG A 150 -17.22 -0.22 9.68
N ASP A 151 -18.12 0.42 10.36
CA ASP A 151 -19.12 1.29 9.75
C ASP A 151 -18.70 2.76 9.95
N LEU A 152 -18.56 3.47 8.85
CA LEU A 152 -18.29 4.91 8.84
C LEU A 152 -19.54 5.63 8.33
N ASP A 153 -19.96 6.66 9.04
CA ASP A 153 -20.90 7.62 8.49
C ASP A 153 -20.22 8.53 7.44
N ASP A 154 -21.00 9.39 6.80
CA ASP A 154 -20.50 10.20 5.69
C ASP A 154 -19.43 11.22 6.14
N ASP A 155 -19.60 11.83 7.31
CA ASP A 155 -18.63 12.78 7.88
C ASP A 155 -17.32 12.09 8.28
N GLN A 156 -17.41 10.90 8.85
CA GLN A 156 -16.26 10.06 9.19
C GLN A 156 -15.49 9.61 7.95
N ALA A 157 -16.21 9.19 6.89
CA ALA A 157 -15.61 8.81 5.62
C ALA A 157 -14.87 9.98 4.96
N GLN A 158 -15.47 11.18 4.95
CA GLN A 158 -14.84 12.40 4.46
C GLN A 158 -13.64 12.79 5.34
N SER A 159 -13.76 12.70 6.67
CA SER A 159 -12.67 12.98 7.60
C SER A 159 -11.49 12.04 7.39
N TYR A 160 -11.74 10.72 7.23
CA TYR A 160 -10.70 9.74 6.94
C TYR A 160 -10.00 10.03 5.61
N ALA A 161 -10.76 10.25 4.54
CA ALA A 161 -10.23 10.57 3.21
C ALA A 161 -9.37 11.85 3.20
N ARG A 162 -9.73 12.86 3.99
CA ARG A 162 -9.01 14.13 4.08
C ARG A 162 -7.57 13.97 4.55
N HIS A 163 -7.29 12.96 5.37
CA HIS A 163 -5.94 12.70 5.90
C HIS A 163 -5.02 12.00 4.88
N VAL A 164 -5.54 11.60 3.71
CA VAL A 164 -4.75 10.98 2.64
C VAL A 164 -3.78 11.97 2.00
N VAL A 165 -4.14 13.25 1.95
CA VAL A 165 -3.32 14.33 1.37
C VAL A 165 -2.96 15.37 2.43
N HIS A 166 -1.98 16.21 2.10
CA HIS A 166 -1.61 17.36 2.96
C HIS A 166 -2.83 18.24 3.27
N PRO A 167 -3.00 18.76 4.50
CA PRO A 167 -4.18 19.53 4.91
C PRO A 167 -4.53 20.72 4.01
N ASP A 168 -3.52 21.37 3.43
CA ASP A 168 -3.73 22.53 2.53
C ASP A 168 -4.13 22.15 1.10
N LYS A 169 -4.30 20.84 0.82
CA LYS A 169 -4.69 20.34 -0.51
C LYS A 169 -6.12 19.81 -0.50
N PRO A 170 -6.86 20.00 -1.58
CA PRO A 170 -8.17 19.39 -1.70
C PRO A 170 -8.05 17.86 -1.79
N THR A 171 -8.90 17.15 -1.07
CA THR A 171 -9.05 15.71 -1.21
C THR A 171 -9.79 15.42 -2.52
N PRO A 172 -9.25 14.60 -3.42
CA PRO A 172 -9.99 14.22 -4.63
C PRO A 172 -11.25 13.41 -4.30
N ASP A 173 -12.36 13.68 -4.99
CA ASP A 173 -13.66 13.04 -4.74
C ASP A 173 -13.57 11.51 -4.80
N PHE A 174 -12.80 10.96 -5.75
CA PHE A 174 -12.65 9.52 -5.89
C PHE A 174 -12.02 8.84 -4.66
N VAL A 175 -11.25 9.58 -3.84
CA VAL A 175 -10.69 9.07 -2.57
C VAL A 175 -11.80 8.90 -1.55
N VAL A 176 -12.70 9.88 -1.43
CA VAL A 176 -13.89 9.79 -0.57
C VAL A 176 -14.79 8.64 -1.00
N ASP A 177 -15.04 8.52 -2.30
CA ASP A 177 -15.87 7.46 -2.87
C ASP A 177 -15.27 6.06 -2.64
N ALA A 178 -13.94 5.94 -2.69
CA ALA A 178 -13.25 4.69 -2.36
C ALA A 178 -13.45 4.30 -0.89
N VAL A 179 -13.38 5.26 0.04
CA VAL A 179 -13.65 5.00 1.47
C VAL A 179 -15.08 4.53 1.68
N ARG A 180 -16.06 5.17 1.04
CA ARG A 180 -17.49 4.80 1.12
C ARG A 180 -17.77 3.41 0.53
N ARG A 181 -17.10 3.09 -0.61
CA ARG A 181 -17.28 1.80 -1.29
C ARG A 181 -16.68 0.63 -0.51
N THR A 182 -15.62 0.88 0.25
CA THR A 182 -14.89 -0.20 0.93
C THR A 182 -15.79 -0.97 1.89
N ASP A 183 -15.80 -2.30 1.78
CA ASP A 183 -16.48 -3.17 2.75
C ASP A 183 -15.90 -2.93 4.15
N GLY A 184 -16.75 -2.48 5.07
CA GLY A 184 -16.34 -2.15 6.43
C GLY A 184 -15.67 -3.29 7.19
N LEU A 185 -15.99 -4.54 6.84
CA LEU A 185 -15.31 -5.71 7.41
C LEU A 185 -13.82 -5.75 7.08
N THR A 186 -13.37 -5.12 5.98
CA THR A 186 -11.95 -5.05 5.65
C THR A 186 -11.17 -4.31 6.74
N ARG A 187 -11.69 -3.13 7.15
CA ARG A 187 -11.06 -2.30 8.19
C ARG A 187 -11.00 -3.04 9.53
N GLN A 188 -12.15 -3.54 9.96
CA GLN A 188 -12.27 -4.23 11.25
C GLN A 188 -11.41 -5.48 11.31
N THR A 189 -11.58 -6.42 10.38
CA THR A 189 -10.88 -7.71 10.38
C THR A 189 -9.37 -7.54 10.24
N MET A 190 -8.94 -6.66 9.34
CA MET A 190 -7.51 -6.36 9.15
C MET A 190 -6.89 -5.81 10.45
N PHE A 191 -7.55 -4.86 11.10
CA PHE A 191 -7.02 -4.23 12.31
C PHE A 191 -7.01 -5.21 13.50
N GLU A 192 -8.09 -6.00 13.68
CA GLU A 192 -8.14 -7.08 14.68
C GLU A 192 -7.02 -8.11 14.47
N ASN A 193 -6.74 -8.45 13.20
CA ASN A 193 -5.70 -9.41 12.85
C ASN A 193 -4.29 -8.87 13.14
N ILE A 194 -4.04 -7.58 12.91
CA ILE A 194 -2.80 -6.90 13.29
C ILE A 194 -2.63 -6.93 14.81
N LEU A 195 -3.64 -6.56 15.56
CA LEU A 195 -3.58 -6.55 17.04
C LEU A 195 -3.46 -7.95 17.64
N ALA A 196 -3.94 -8.99 16.95
CA ALA A 196 -3.78 -10.38 17.37
C ALA A 196 -2.41 -10.97 16.95
N GLU A 197 -1.51 -10.17 16.37
CA GLU A 197 -0.14 -10.57 15.94
C GLU A 197 -0.11 -11.71 14.91
N ASN A 198 -1.22 -11.94 14.20
CA ASN A 198 -1.32 -12.94 13.13
C ASN A 198 -0.72 -12.44 11.79
N ILE A 199 0.43 -11.80 11.86
CA ILE A 199 1.16 -11.21 10.74
C ILE A 199 2.65 -11.52 10.86
N ALA A 200 3.43 -11.32 9.80
CA ALA A 200 4.88 -11.31 9.91
C ALA A 200 5.35 -10.16 10.83
N ASP A 201 6.49 -10.32 11.51
CA ASP A 201 7.13 -9.20 12.21
C ASP A 201 7.62 -8.19 11.17
N GLN A 202 6.86 -7.10 11.02
CA GLN A 202 7.05 -6.12 9.94
C GLN A 202 8.38 -5.36 10.09
N GLN A 203 8.76 -5.05 11.33
CA GLN A 203 10.05 -4.40 11.59
C GLN A 203 11.19 -5.34 11.23
N HIS A 204 11.15 -6.58 11.70
CA HIS A 204 12.18 -7.57 11.38
C HIS A 204 12.30 -7.78 9.86
N MET A 205 11.17 -7.85 9.14
CA MET A 205 11.16 -8.01 7.68
C MET A 205 11.74 -6.79 6.96
N ALA A 206 11.48 -5.58 7.42
CA ALA A 206 12.03 -4.36 6.84
C ALA A 206 13.53 -4.21 7.11
N GLU A 207 13.96 -4.43 8.37
CA GLU A 207 15.38 -4.35 8.75
C GLU A 207 16.25 -5.40 8.07
N ASN A 208 15.71 -6.59 7.81
CA ASN A 208 16.41 -7.71 7.18
C ASN A 208 15.88 -8.02 5.76
N CYS A 209 15.34 -7.02 5.07
CA CYS A 209 14.76 -7.22 3.76
C CYS A 209 15.76 -7.87 2.79
N PRO A 210 15.45 -9.04 2.21
CA PRO A 210 16.37 -9.77 1.33
C PRO A 210 16.54 -9.12 -0.04
N VAL A 211 15.68 -8.13 -0.37
CA VAL A 211 15.70 -7.38 -1.62
C VAL A 211 15.90 -5.88 -1.33
N PRO A 212 16.33 -5.07 -2.30
CA PRO A 212 16.42 -3.63 -2.11
C PRO A 212 15.10 -3.04 -1.60
N LEU A 213 15.16 -2.28 -0.49
CA LEU A 213 14.04 -1.58 0.12
C LEU A 213 14.23 -0.07 -0.07
N ALA A 214 13.28 0.59 -0.72
CA ALA A 214 13.21 2.05 -0.78
C ALA A 214 12.08 2.58 0.10
N ILE A 215 12.34 3.70 0.79
CA ILE A 215 11.35 4.39 1.63
C ILE A 215 11.26 5.84 1.19
N LEU A 216 10.05 6.27 0.78
CA LEU A 216 9.79 7.64 0.42
C LEU A 216 8.47 8.09 1.03
N ASN A 217 8.50 9.03 1.98
CA ASN A 217 7.33 9.51 2.70
C ASN A 217 7.09 11.01 2.52
N GLY A 218 5.87 11.45 2.80
CA GLY A 218 5.61 12.86 3.06
C GLY A 218 6.19 13.26 4.43
N ALA A 219 6.84 14.41 4.50
CA ALA A 219 7.37 14.93 5.77
C ALA A 219 6.26 15.30 6.76
N GLU A 220 5.07 15.59 6.26
CA GLU A 220 3.91 16.04 7.02
C GLU A 220 2.77 15.01 6.97
N ASP A 221 3.14 13.74 6.92
CA ASP A 221 2.20 12.63 7.03
C ASP A 221 1.65 12.56 8.46
N HIS A 222 0.32 12.63 8.58
CA HIS A 222 -0.37 12.64 9.87
C HIS A 222 -0.77 11.26 10.40
N PHE A 223 -0.53 10.20 9.63
CA PHE A 223 -0.81 8.83 10.06
C PHE A 223 0.40 8.12 10.65
N ILE A 224 1.60 8.40 10.12
CA ILE A 224 2.80 7.63 10.44
C ILE A 224 3.80 8.44 11.25
N ASN A 225 4.57 7.75 12.07
CA ASN A 225 5.68 8.33 12.81
C ASN A 225 6.98 8.20 11.98
N ASN A 226 7.34 9.25 11.23
CA ASN A 226 8.59 9.26 10.45
C ASN A 226 9.85 9.11 11.32
N ALA A 227 9.82 9.55 12.59
CA ALA A 227 10.93 9.37 13.51
C ALA A 227 11.12 7.90 13.90
N HIS A 228 10.01 7.15 14.07
CA HIS A 228 10.07 5.70 14.28
C HIS A 228 10.72 5.02 13.06
N ILE A 229 10.26 5.32 11.85
CA ILE A 229 10.82 4.75 10.61
C ILE A 229 12.33 5.05 10.51
N ALA A 230 12.75 6.28 10.83
CA ALA A 230 14.15 6.67 10.78
C ALA A 230 15.03 6.03 11.88
N SER A 231 14.42 5.49 12.95
CA SER A 231 15.16 4.84 14.04
C SER A 231 15.50 3.37 13.77
N LEU A 232 14.88 2.75 12.75
CA LEU A 232 15.07 1.35 12.41
C LEU A 232 16.40 1.11 11.69
N ASN A 233 16.94 -0.11 11.81
CA ASN A 233 18.25 -0.47 11.27
C ASN A 233 18.16 -1.32 10.01
N TYR A 234 17.98 -0.68 8.87
CA TYR A 234 17.79 -1.33 7.56
C TYR A 234 19.12 -1.84 6.97
N LYS A 235 19.24 -3.14 6.71
CA LYS A 235 20.43 -3.74 6.10
C LYS A 235 20.52 -3.56 4.58
N ASN A 236 19.39 -3.33 3.92
CA ASN A 236 19.30 -3.25 2.46
C ASN A 236 18.47 -2.03 2.00
N LEU A 237 18.69 -0.88 2.69
CA LEU A 237 18.04 0.37 2.33
C LEU A 237 18.67 0.94 1.06
N TRP A 238 17.84 1.17 0.05
CA TRP A 238 18.27 1.74 -1.22
C TRP A 238 18.83 3.16 -1.03
N GLU A 239 20.03 3.39 -1.58
CA GLU A 239 20.83 4.63 -1.43
C GLU A 239 21.09 5.01 0.05
N GLU A 240 20.96 4.05 0.98
CA GLU A 240 21.15 4.28 2.43
C GLU A 240 20.35 5.50 2.96
N THR A 241 19.20 5.80 2.34
CA THR A 241 18.46 7.04 2.56
C THR A 241 16.95 6.80 2.63
N ILE A 242 16.31 7.43 3.62
CA ILE A 242 14.86 7.59 3.67
C ILE A 242 14.54 8.96 3.07
N PHE A 243 13.76 8.97 1.97
CA PHE A 243 13.36 10.19 1.28
C PHE A 243 12.14 10.80 1.97
N LEU A 244 12.26 12.04 2.41
CA LEU A 244 11.15 12.83 2.97
C LEU A 244 10.83 14.00 2.04
N LEU A 245 9.61 14.06 1.52
CA LEU A 245 9.14 15.15 0.67
C LEU A 245 8.46 16.23 1.52
N PRO A 246 9.02 17.46 1.56
CA PRO A 246 8.41 18.55 2.31
C PRO A 246 7.09 18.99 1.71
N LEU A 247 6.14 19.47 2.55
CA LEU A 247 4.80 19.90 2.17
C LEU A 247 4.00 18.80 1.44
N VAL A 248 4.10 17.57 1.97
CA VAL A 248 3.45 16.36 1.46
C VAL A 248 2.91 15.56 2.63
N GLY A 249 1.66 15.12 2.52
CA GLY A 249 0.99 14.22 3.46
C GLY A 249 1.23 12.74 3.16
N HIS A 250 0.19 11.94 3.35
CA HIS A 250 0.28 10.46 3.32
C HIS A 250 0.44 9.87 1.91
N ALA A 251 -0.02 10.56 0.85
CA ALA A 251 0.01 10.07 -0.52
C ALA A 251 1.02 10.81 -1.40
N ALA A 252 2.31 10.67 -1.10
CA ALA A 252 3.40 11.37 -1.81
C ALA A 252 3.36 11.21 -3.34
N PHE A 253 3.00 10.02 -3.83
CA PHE A 253 2.87 9.66 -5.24
C PHE A 253 1.70 10.38 -5.94
N LEU A 254 0.69 10.76 -5.20
CA LEU A 254 -0.48 11.51 -5.68
C LEU A 254 -0.25 13.02 -5.60
N GLU A 255 0.42 13.47 -4.53
CA GLU A 255 0.60 14.88 -4.23
C GLU A 255 1.76 15.55 -4.98
N LYS A 256 2.88 14.85 -5.16
CA LYS A 256 4.05 15.29 -5.93
C LYS A 256 4.49 14.23 -6.96
N PRO A 257 3.60 13.87 -7.91
CA PRO A 257 3.83 12.74 -8.80
C PRO A 257 5.11 12.85 -9.62
N HIS A 258 5.48 14.04 -10.09
CA HIS A 258 6.71 14.23 -10.89
C HIS A 258 7.99 13.92 -10.11
N VAL A 259 8.03 14.28 -8.81
CA VAL A 259 9.18 13.98 -7.94
C VAL A 259 9.17 12.51 -7.59
N PHE A 260 8.01 12.01 -7.16
CA PHE A 260 7.83 10.62 -6.77
C PHE A 260 8.17 9.65 -7.92
N ASN A 261 7.61 9.87 -9.12
CA ASN A 261 7.82 9.01 -10.28
C ASN A 261 9.28 8.96 -10.71
N ARG A 262 10.02 10.07 -10.56
CA ARG A 262 11.46 10.13 -10.83
C ARG A 262 12.26 9.25 -9.86
N VAL A 263 11.93 9.30 -8.55
CA VAL A 263 12.58 8.46 -7.55
C VAL A 263 12.21 6.98 -7.78
N LEU A 264 10.93 6.70 -8.05
CA LEU A 264 10.47 5.34 -8.35
C LEU A 264 11.16 4.78 -9.59
N SER A 265 11.25 5.55 -10.70
CA SER A 265 11.95 5.12 -11.92
C SER A 265 13.43 4.79 -11.65
N ARG A 266 14.14 5.64 -10.90
CA ARG A 266 15.53 5.37 -10.50
C ARG A 266 15.64 4.07 -9.69
N PHE A 267 14.76 3.87 -8.73
CA PHE A 267 14.73 2.65 -7.92
C PHE A 267 14.45 1.40 -8.76
N LEU A 268 13.60 1.51 -9.77
CA LEU A 268 13.23 0.40 -10.65
C LEU A 268 14.36 0.04 -11.62
N CYS A 269 15.20 1.01 -12.01
CA CYS A 269 16.33 0.78 -12.93
C CYS A 269 17.56 0.20 -12.22
N GLY A 270 17.63 0.20 -10.88
CA GLY A 270 18.77 -0.32 -10.11
C GLY A 270 19.64 0.74 -9.60
#